data_3eb7d3e62518df2f65c45ea12830d4c7
#
_entry.id   3eb7d3e62518df2f65c45ea12830d4c7
#
_cell.length_a   1.000
_cell.length_b   1.000
_cell.length_c   1.000
_cell.angle_alpha   90.00
_cell.angle_beta   90.00
_cell.angle_gamma   90.00
#
_symmetry.space_group_name_H-M   'P 1'
#
loop_
_entity.id
_entity.type
_entity.pdbx_description
1 polymer ?
#
loop_
_entity_poly.entity_id
_entity_poly.type
_entity_poly.pdbx_seq_one_letter_code
_entity_poly.pdbx_strand_id
1 'polypeptide(L)'
;MSGTSRRARIAVINDDTTFLDLMRDLLEEDENYEVIICREWNHAYEHVKTEQPDLVIQDIRLGGEEHGWTILNLLTLDPATRPIPMIVCSAAIQSLHEHQGLLSTYGIRVLPKPFDLDTLLRTIEETLPDKGETPST
;
A
#
# COMPACT_ATOMS: atom_id res chain seq x y z
N MET A 1 -2.47 -22.32 -17.38
CA MET A 1 -2.66 -21.95 -17.28
C MET A 1 -2.72 -21.44 -16.84
N SER A 2 -2.71 -21.50 -16.74
CA SER A 2 -2.88 -20.97 -16.40
C SER A 2 -3.22 -20.31 -16.12
N GLY A 3 -2.88 -20.74 -16.66
CA GLY A 3 -3.40 -19.58 -16.67
C GLY A 3 -4.16 -19.01 -15.63
N THR A 4 -4.24 -19.44 -14.76
CA THR A 4 -4.89 -18.86 -13.78
C THR A 4 -4.18 -17.72 -13.34
N SER A 5 -4.71 -16.62 -13.54
CA SER A 5 -4.16 -15.47 -12.99
C SER A 5 -4.49 -15.44 -11.56
N ARG A 6 -3.51 -15.28 -10.76
CA ARG A 6 -3.65 -15.10 -9.36
C ARG A 6 -4.17 -13.70 -9.11
N ARG A 7 -5.04 -13.56 -8.15
CA ARG A 7 -5.51 -12.26 -7.73
C ARG A 7 -4.35 -11.46 -7.16
N ALA A 8 -4.30 -10.19 -7.48
CA ALA A 8 -3.30 -9.31 -6.88
C ALA A 8 -3.57 -9.20 -5.38
N ARG A 9 -2.53 -9.18 -4.58
CA ARG A 9 -2.63 -9.15 -3.14
C ARG A 9 -2.22 -7.76 -2.64
N ILE A 10 -3.10 -7.11 -1.90
CA ILE A 10 -2.89 -5.76 -1.44
C ILE A 10 -2.87 -5.73 0.07
N ALA A 11 -1.76 -5.27 0.65
CA ALA A 11 -1.68 -5.10 2.09
C ALA A 11 -2.16 -3.69 2.44
N VAL A 12 -3.11 -3.60 3.35
CA VAL A 12 -3.64 -2.31 3.79
C VAL A 12 -3.23 -2.13 5.25
N ILE A 13 -2.38 -1.15 5.49
CA ILE A 13 -1.85 -0.87 6.83
C ILE A 13 -2.56 0.35 7.39
N ASN A 14 -3.45 0.10 8.33
CA ASN A 14 -4.29 1.15 8.93
C ASN A 14 -4.86 0.61 10.23
N ASP A 15 -5.11 1.48 11.21
CA ASP A 15 -5.68 1.04 12.47
C ASP A 15 -7.18 1.37 12.60
N ASP A 16 -7.77 1.96 11.58
CA ASP A 16 -9.19 2.29 11.59
C ASP A 16 -9.99 1.09 11.09
N THR A 17 -10.69 0.42 11.97
CA THR A 17 -11.43 -0.78 11.63
C THR A 17 -12.49 -0.53 10.56
N THR A 18 -13.18 0.58 10.64
CA THR A 18 -14.23 0.91 9.66
C THR A 18 -13.61 1.05 8.26
N PHE A 19 -12.48 1.74 8.18
CA PHE A 19 -11.80 1.90 6.91
C PHE A 19 -11.32 0.55 6.37
N LEU A 20 -10.78 -0.30 7.24
CA LEU A 20 -10.28 -1.60 6.82
C LEU A 20 -11.42 -2.49 6.29
N ASP A 21 -12.58 -2.45 6.96
CA ASP A 21 -13.73 -3.22 6.51
C ASP A 21 -14.21 -2.74 5.15
N LEU A 22 -14.26 -1.42 4.95
CA LEU A 22 -14.65 -0.86 3.69
C LEU A 22 -13.68 -1.25 2.58
N MET A 23 -12.39 -1.19 2.85
CA MET A 23 -11.37 -1.56 1.87
C MET A 23 -11.46 -3.02 1.51
N ARG A 24 -11.70 -3.87 2.49
CA ARG A 24 -11.84 -5.29 2.22
C ARG A 24 -13.02 -5.56 1.31
N ASP A 25 -14.18 -4.98 1.63
CA ASP A 25 -15.36 -5.21 0.82
C ASP A 25 -15.17 -4.69 -0.60
N LEU A 26 -14.64 -3.48 -0.71
CA LEU A 26 -14.45 -2.88 -2.02
C LEU A 26 -13.46 -3.65 -2.86
N LEU A 27 -12.32 -3.94 -2.30
CA LEU A 27 -11.23 -4.54 -3.08
C LEU A 27 -11.46 -6.02 -3.34
N GLU A 28 -12.00 -6.74 -2.38
CA GLU A 28 -12.21 -8.17 -2.57
C GLU A 28 -13.44 -8.48 -3.39
N GLU A 29 -14.54 -7.78 -3.13
CA GLU A 29 -15.78 -8.12 -3.78
C GLU A 29 -15.97 -7.41 -5.09
N ASP A 30 -15.66 -6.14 -5.14
CA ASP A 30 -15.92 -5.37 -6.36
C ASP A 30 -14.77 -5.43 -7.34
N GLU A 31 -13.53 -5.48 -6.86
CA GLU A 31 -12.37 -5.38 -7.73
C GLU A 31 -11.57 -6.68 -7.85
N ASN A 32 -11.96 -7.69 -7.09
CA ASN A 32 -11.34 -9.01 -7.16
C ASN A 32 -9.87 -9.03 -6.79
N TYR A 33 -9.48 -8.23 -5.82
CA TYR A 33 -8.16 -8.28 -5.22
C TYR A 33 -8.23 -9.10 -3.94
N GLU A 34 -7.09 -9.56 -3.45
CA GLU A 34 -7.02 -10.20 -2.14
C GLU A 34 -6.43 -9.18 -1.17
N VAL A 35 -7.06 -9.00 -0.01
CA VAL A 35 -6.64 -7.97 0.94
C VAL A 35 -5.98 -8.58 2.17
N ILE A 36 -4.83 -8.05 2.53
CA ILE A 36 -4.12 -8.43 3.75
C ILE A 36 -4.18 -7.24 4.68
N ILE A 37 -4.77 -7.43 5.85
CA ILE A 37 -4.97 -6.34 6.79
C ILE A 37 -3.89 -6.31 7.85
N CYS A 38 -3.28 -5.14 8.04
CA CYS A 38 -2.30 -4.91 9.08
C CYS A 38 -2.79 -3.77 9.96
N ARG A 39 -3.15 -4.07 11.18
CA ARG A 39 -3.71 -3.07 12.08
C ARG A 39 -2.71 -2.46 13.03
N GLU A 40 -1.66 -3.19 13.33
CA GLU A 40 -0.73 -2.76 14.37
C GLU A 40 0.60 -2.36 13.77
N TRP A 41 1.01 -1.14 14.09
CA TRP A 41 2.21 -0.60 13.47
C TRP A 41 3.46 -1.44 13.80
N ASN A 42 3.53 -1.99 15.01
CA ASN A 42 4.71 -2.72 15.43
C ASN A 42 4.83 -4.10 14.79
N HIS A 43 3.81 -4.55 14.07
CA HIS A 43 3.85 -5.82 13.35
C HIS A 43 3.80 -5.64 11.84
N ALA A 44 3.59 -4.40 11.38
CA ALA A 44 3.32 -4.17 9.96
C ALA A 44 4.49 -4.55 9.06
N TYR A 45 5.70 -4.16 9.43
CA TYR A 45 6.88 -4.46 8.64
C TYR A 45 7.07 -5.98 8.48
N GLU A 46 7.01 -6.72 9.59
CA GLU A 46 7.16 -8.17 9.54
C GLU A 46 6.05 -8.83 8.75
N HIS A 47 4.84 -8.32 8.89
CA HIS A 47 3.70 -8.88 8.18
C HIS A 47 3.88 -8.71 6.67
N VAL A 48 4.28 -7.54 6.23
CA VAL A 48 4.52 -7.29 4.80
C VAL A 48 5.67 -8.17 4.30
N LYS A 49 6.73 -8.27 5.08
CA LYS A 49 7.87 -9.06 4.68
C LYS A 49 7.51 -10.54 4.53
N THR A 50 6.69 -11.06 5.44
CA THR A 50 6.26 -12.44 5.40
C THR A 50 5.29 -12.69 4.26
N GLU A 51 4.32 -11.81 4.07
CA GLU A 51 3.25 -12.02 3.10
C GLU A 51 3.64 -11.67 1.67
N GLN A 52 4.61 -10.80 1.49
CA GLN A 52 5.07 -10.39 0.15
C GLN A 52 3.91 -9.99 -0.76
N PRO A 53 3.14 -8.97 -0.37
CA PRO A 53 2.02 -8.55 -1.20
C PRO A 53 2.49 -7.89 -2.49
N ASP A 54 1.57 -7.68 -3.40
CA ASP A 54 1.86 -7.02 -4.68
C ASP A 54 1.84 -5.50 -4.55
N LEU A 55 1.20 -5.00 -3.51
CA LEU A 55 1.07 -3.56 -3.27
C LEU A 55 0.84 -3.32 -1.80
N VAL A 56 1.36 -2.23 -1.27
CA VAL A 56 1.11 -1.80 0.11
C VAL A 56 0.43 -0.44 0.08
N ILE A 57 -0.70 -0.33 0.79
CA ILE A 57 -1.36 0.95 1.01
C ILE A 57 -1.21 1.25 2.49
N GLN A 58 -0.52 2.32 2.81
CA GLN A 58 -0.20 2.63 4.19
C GLN A 58 -0.70 4.00 4.61
N ASP A 59 -1.39 4.04 5.75
CA ASP A 59 -1.77 5.28 6.38
C ASP A 59 -0.59 5.73 7.24
N ILE A 60 -0.13 6.96 7.02
CA ILE A 60 1.01 7.48 7.77
C ILE A 60 0.69 7.65 9.24
N ARG A 61 -0.58 7.87 9.58
CA ARG A 61 -0.94 8.10 10.97
C ARG A 61 -1.06 6.83 11.81
N LEU A 62 -0.78 5.67 11.25
CA LEU A 62 -0.84 4.43 11.99
C LEU A 62 0.11 4.48 13.19
N GLY A 63 -0.46 4.40 14.40
CA GLY A 63 0.31 4.48 15.62
C GLY A 63 0.98 5.83 15.85
N GLY A 64 0.61 6.83 15.06
CA GLY A 64 1.27 8.14 15.10
C GLY A 64 2.13 8.34 13.87
N GLU A 65 2.33 9.59 13.48
CA GLU A 65 3.06 9.89 12.25
C GLU A 65 4.48 9.32 12.24
N GLU A 66 5.14 9.40 13.35
CA GLU A 66 6.50 8.89 13.43
C GLU A 66 6.57 7.41 13.11
N HIS A 67 5.62 6.64 13.64
CA HIS A 67 5.61 5.21 13.41
C HIS A 67 5.31 4.88 11.95
N GLY A 68 4.41 5.64 11.33
CA GLY A 68 4.12 5.44 9.93
C GLY A 68 5.34 5.63 9.05
N TRP A 69 6.09 6.70 9.29
CA TRP A 69 7.31 6.94 8.51
C TRP A 69 8.38 5.91 8.81
N THR A 70 8.46 5.43 10.06
CA THR A 70 9.41 4.40 10.43
C THR A 70 9.13 3.11 9.65
N ILE A 71 7.87 2.70 9.57
CA ILE A 71 7.50 1.51 8.82
C ILE A 71 7.90 1.65 7.36
N LEU A 72 7.61 2.81 6.78
CA LEU A 72 7.93 3.05 5.39
C LEU A 72 9.44 2.99 5.15
N ASN A 73 10.22 3.56 6.05
CA ASN A 73 11.67 3.48 5.97
C ASN A 73 12.16 2.05 6.03
N LEU A 74 11.62 1.27 6.94
CA LEU A 74 12.02 -0.14 7.05
C LEU A 74 11.73 -0.90 5.78
N LEU A 75 10.55 -0.67 5.20
CA LEU A 75 10.16 -1.38 3.99
C LEU A 75 11.03 -0.99 2.80
N THR A 76 11.44 0.27 2.72
CA THR A 76 12.25 0.72 1.59
C THR A 76 13.73 0.36 1.75
N LEU A 77 14.18 0.15 2.98
CA LEU A 77 15.58 -0.21 3.21
C LEU A 77 15.85 -1.71 3.07
N ASP A 78 14.84 -2.53 3.28
CA ASP A 78 15.01 -3.97 3.22
C ASP A 78 14.90 -4.46 1.77
N PRO A 79 15.94 -5.09 1.23
CA PRO A 79 15.87 -5.59 -0.16
C PRO A 79 14.70 -6.54 -0.40
N ALA A 80 14.21 -7.22 0.64
CA ALA A 80 13.09 -8.15 0.48
C ALA A 80 11.76 -7.44 0.26
N THR A 81 11.62 -6.21 0.75
CA THR A 81 10.36 -5.47 0.63
C THR A 81 10.48 -4.25 -0.27
N ARG A 82 11.70 -3.80 -0.54
CA ARG A 82 11.93 -2.58 -1.34
C ARG A 82 11.22 -2.61 -2.71
N PRO A 83 11.19 -3.73 -3.43
CA PRO A 83 10.56 -3.74 -4.75
C PRO A 83 9.04 -3.65 -4.73
N ILE A 84 8.42 -3.81 -3.56
CA ILE A 84 6.96 -3.78 -3.47
C ILE A 84 6.47 -2.34 -3.64
N PRO A 85 5.61 -2.07 -4.62
CA PRO A 85 5.09 -0.71 -4.81
C PRO A 85 4.25 -0.27 -3.62
N MET A 86 4.26 1.02 -3.33
CA MET A 86 3.59 1.54 -2.15
C MET A 86 2.78 2.78 -2.46
N ILE A 87 1.64 2.90 -1.78
CA ILE A 87 0.80 4.09 -1.80
C ILE A 87 0.70 4.57 -0.36
N VAL A 88 1.01 5.83 -0.14
CA VAL A 88 0.95 6.44 1.19
C VAL A 88 -0.25 7.37 1.25
N CYS A 89 -1.11 7.18 2.24
CA CYS A 89 -2.27 8.03 2.46
C CYS A 89 -2.01 8.96 3.63
N SER A 90 -2.25 10.25 3.44
CA SER A 90 -2.04 11.20 4.53
C SER A 90 -2.74 12.52 4.26
N ALA A 91 -3.21 13.16 5.33
CA ALA A 91 -3.70 14.52 5.25
C ALA A 91 -2.64 15.51 5.74
N ALA A 92 -1.50 15.01 6.17
CA ALA A 92 -0.44 15.85 6.75
C ALA A 92 0.49 16.36 5.67
N ILE A 93 0.10 17.43 5.01
CA ILE A 93 0.85 17.97 3.88
C ILE A 93 2.28 18.34 4.27
N GLN A 94 2.44 18.92 5.45
CA GLN A 94 3.77 19.30 5.91
C GLN A 94 4.68 18.07 6.03
N SER A 95 4.16 17.00 6.62
CA SER A 95 4.92 15.79 6.80
C SER A 95 5.29 15.15 5.47
N LEU A 96 4.37 15.18 4.51
CA LEU A 96 4.66 14.66 3.18
C LEU A 96 5.78 15.46 2.53
N HIS A 97 5.74 16.78 2.70
CA HIS A 97 6.74 17.66 2.13
C HIS A 97 8.11 17.37 2.73
N GLU A 98 8.16 17.15 4.03
CA GLU A 98 9.41 16.88 4.72
C GLU A 98 10.03 15.56 4.31
N HIS A 99 9.22 14.62 3.84
CA HIS A 99 9.70 13.30 3.43
C HIS A 99 9.72 13.12 1.91
N GLN A 100 9.68 14.22 1.18
CA GLN A 100 9.60 14.17 -0.26
C GLN A 100 10.78 13.44 -0.90
N GLY A 101 11.95 13.56 -0.32
CA GLY A 101 13.14 12.86 -0.83
C GLY A 101 12.97 11.36 -0.81
N LEU A 102 12.45 10.83 0.30
CA LEU A 102 12.20 9.40 0.42
C LEU A 102 11.15 8.97 -0.59
N LEU A 103 10.06 9.72 -0.68
CA LEU A 103 8.97 9.36 -1.57
C LEU A 103 9.42 9.34 -3.03
N SER A 104 10.18 10.34 -3.43
CA SER A 104 10.67 10.43 -4.80
C SER A 104 11.68 9.34 -5.11
N THR A 105 12.60 9.09 -4.19
CA THR A 105 13.66 8.12 -4.41
C THR A 105 13.12 6.74 -4.69
N TYR A 106 12.06 6.36 -4.00
CA TYR A 106 11.52 5.01 -4.13
C TYR A 106 10.23 4.95 -4.96
N GLY A 107 9.86 6.07 -5.59
CA GLY A 107 8.68 6.09 -6.44
C GLY A 107 7.38 5.82 -5.72
N ILE A 108 7.29 6.23 -4.45
CA ILE A 108 6.10 5.99 -3.66
C ILE A 108 5.01 6.96 -4.06
N ARG A 109 3.81 6.41 -4.34
CA ARG A 109 2.68 7.23 -4.71
C ARG A 109 2.02 7.81 -3.46
N VAL A 110 1.57 9.04 -3.56
CA VAL A 110 0.91 9.70 -2.44
C VAL A 110 -0.56 9.91 -2.78
N LEU A 111 -1.43 9.56 -1.85
CA LEU A 111 -2.85 9.76 -1.99
C LEU A 111 -3.30 10.68 -0.86
N PRO A 112 -3.45 11.98 -1.14
CA PRO A 112 -3.80 12.94 -0.09
C PRO A 112 -5.22 12.71 0.42
N LYS A 113 -5.45 12.88 1.69
CA LYS A 113 -6.78 12.80 2.27
C LYS A 113 -7.41 14.18 2.31
N PRO A 114 -8.71 14.28 2.11
CA PRO A 114 -9.65 13.21 1.79
C PRO A 114 -9.57 12.82 0.33
N PHE A 115 -9.88 11.57 0.02
CA PHE A 115 -9.92 11.12 -1.36
C PHE A 115 -11.20 10.33 -1.57
N ASP A 116 -11.65 10.24 -2.82
CA ASP A 116 -12.82 9.44 -3.11
C ASP A 116 -12.39 8.06 -3.60
N LEU A 117 -13.35 7.14 -3.66
CA LEU A 117 -13.05 5.76 -4.01
C LEU A 117 -12.54 5.61 -5.43
N ASP A 118 -13.05 6.43 -6.36
CA ASP A 118 -12.59 6.36 -7.74
C ASP A 118 -11.11 6.72 -7.84
N THR A 119 -10.68 7.73 -7.10
CA THR A 119 -9.28 8.13 -7.09
C THR A 119 -8.41 7.04 -6.49
N LEU A 120 -8.89 6.42 -5.41
CA LEU A 120 -8.17 5.33 -4.78
C LEU A 120 -8.00 4.17 -5.76
N LEU A 121 -9.07 3.74 -6.39
CA LEU A 121 -9.03 2.60 -7.31
C LEU A 121 -8.12 2.88 -8.50
N ARG A 122 -8.17 4.08 -9.03
CA ARG A 122 -7.31 4.46 -10.15
C ARG A 122 -5.84 4.44 -9.73
N THR A 123 -5.56 4.95 -8.51
CA THR A 123 -4.19 4.96 -8.01
C THR A 123 -3.68 3.54 -7.82
N ILE A 124 -4.52 2.64 -7.33
CA ILE A 124 -4.16 1.24 -7.19
C ILE A 124 -3.81 0.64 -8.54
N GLU A 125 -4.68 0.86 -9.54
CA GLU A 125 -4.43 0.33 -10.87
C GLU A 125 -3.13 0.83 -11.46
N GLU A 126 -2.87 2.11 -11.29
CA GLU A 126 -1.65 2.72 -11.84
C GLU A 126 -0.40 2.26 -11.13
N THR A 127 -0.51 1.86 -9.89
CA THR A 127 0.64 1.50 -9.08
C THR A 127 0.94 0.01 -9.10
N LEU A 128 -0.07 -0.83 -9.27
CA LEU A 128 0.14 -2.27 -9.33
C LEU A 128 0.93 -2.64 -10.58
N PRO A 129 1.86 -3.58 -10.45
CA PRO A 129 2.54 -4.09 -11.64
C PRO A 129 1.52 -4.76 -12.54
N ASP A 130 1.77 -4.70 -13.84
CA ASP A 130 0.91 -5.29 -14.79
C ASP A 130 1.03 -6.77 -14.78
N LYS A 131 0.17 -7.43 -14.03
CA LYS A 131 0.35 -8.82 -13.82
C LYS A 131 -0.05 -9.68 -15.00
N GLY A 132 -0.99 -9.28 -15.71
CA GLY A 132 -1.46 -10.07 -16.81
C GLY A 132 -0.71 -9.85 -18.06
N GLU A 133 0.20 -8.90 -18.09
CA GLU A 133 0.84 -8.59 -19.22
C GLU A 133 2.17 -9.01 -19.23
N THR A 134 2.55 -9.64 -20.20
CA THR A 134 3.83 -10.00 -20.31
C THR A 134 4.51 -8.90 -20.89
N PRO A 135 5.40 -8.46 -20.33
CA PRO A 135 6.08 -7.39 -20.91
C PRO A 135 6.80 -7.87 -22.09
N SER A 136 6.83 -8.36 -22.35
CA SER A 136 7.28 -8.63 -23.35
C SER A 136 7.31 -8.35 -24.11
N THR A 137 7.06 -8.28 -23.79
CA THR A 137 7.06 -8.08 -24.27
C THR A 137 7.28 -7.81 -24.55
#